data_7bf8ac67599bcc6047e56090b68f1917
#
_entry.id   7bf8ac67599bcc6047e56090b68f1917
#
_cell.length_a   1.000
_cell.length_b   1.000
_cell.length_c   1.000
_cell.angle_alpha   90.00
_cell.angle_beta   90.00
_cell.angle_gamma   90.00
#
_symmetry.space_group_name_H-M   'P 1'
#
loop_
_entity.id
_entity.type
_entity.pdbx_description
1 polymer ?
#
loop_
_entity_poly.entity_id
_entity_poly.type
_entity_poly.pdbx_seq_one_letter_code
_entity_poly.pdbx_strand_id
1 'polypeptide(L)'
;ASSAASDVYKRQMYMSFIDSEDDREKFEIIYHEYRKRMVSVAYSILHNNEDAEDAVHETFIRIAKNMKAIDDPRSKKTSAYVITAAKNNAINLFNKNKRACEHIFTGDIGNLTDERFFEKMSLTESYKEIVNAVELLNETYRDVMYYHFVCDMKIKDIADLLGEKPSAVQQKLIRGKKKLLEILDDDLRD
;
A
#
# COMPACT_ATOMS: atom_id res chain seq x y z
N ALA A 1 27.04 -0.65 0.88
CA ALA A 1 27.41 -1.99 1.43
C ALA A 1 26.45 -2.46 2.53
N SER A 2 25.87 -1.56 3.30
CA SER A 2 24.97 -1.90 4.43
C SER A 2 23.59 -2.44 3.99
N SER A 3 23.03 -1.96 2.88
CA SER A 3 21.70 -2.34 2.41
C SER A 3 21.61 -3.81 1.94
N ALA A 4 22.59 -4.26 1.15
CA ALA A 4 22.60 -5.62 0.61
C ALA A 4 22.77 -6.70 1.72
N ALA A 5 23.60 -6.43 2.71
CA ALA A 5 23.79 -7.35 3.84
C ALA A 5 22.52 -7.44 4.72
N SER A 6 21.84 -6.31 4.93
CA SER A 6 20.55 -6.26 5.64
C SER A 6 19.46 -7.05 4.90
N ASP A 7 19.39 -6.95 3.57
CA ASP A 7 18.42 -7.68 2.75
C ASP A 7 18.65 -9.20 2.79
N VAL A 8 19.90 -9.64 2.77
CA VAL A 8 20.26 -11.07 2.90
C VAL A 8 19.85 -11.60 4.26
N TYR A 9 20.12 -10.86 5.33
CA TYR A 9 19.75 -11.25 6.69
C TYR A 9 18.22 -11.33 6.87
N LYS A 10 17.49 -10.31 6.43
CA LYS A 10 16.02 -10.31 6.47
C LYS A 10 15.44 -11.51 5.72
N ARG A 11 15.95 -11.80 4.53
CA ARG A 11 15.49 -12.93 3.73
C ARG A 11 15.75 -14.26 4.41
N GLN A 12 16.93 -14.45 5.01
CA GLN A 12 17.25 -15.65 5.76
C GLN A 12 16.31 -15.85 6.96
N MET A 13 15.94 -14.77 7.63
CA MET A 13 14.95 -14.79 8.70
C MET A 13 13.57 -15.23 8.20
N TYR A 14 13.10 -14.76 7.04
CA TYR A 14 11.81 -15.20 6.49
C TYR A 14 11.80 -16.69 6.19
N MET A 15 12.91 -17.21 5.66
CA MET A 15 13.07 -18.64 5.35
C MET A 15 12.98 -19.53 6.59
N SER A 16 13.31 -19.02 7.77
CA SER A 16 13.19 -19.79 9.01
C SER A 16 11.75 -20.09 9.43
N PHE A 17 10.77 -19.36 8.88
CA PHE A 17 9.34 -19.60 9.10
C PHE A 17 8.73 -20.60 8.12
N ILE A 18 9.49 -21.07 7.12
CA ILE A 18 8.98 -21.90 6.02
C ILE A 18 9.63 -23.28 6.12
N ASP A 19 8.80 -24.30 6.32
CA ASP A 19 9.26 -25.69 6.52
C ASP A 19 9.55 -26.40 5.20
N SER A 20 8.74 -26.14 4.16
CA SER A 20 8.79 -26.83 2.86
C SER A 20 9.76 -26.14 1.90
N GLU A 21 10.56 -26.91 1.16
CA GLU A 21 11.44 -26.36 0.11
C GLU A 21 10.65 -25.75 -1.05
N ASP A 22 9.54 -26.38 -1.46
CA ASP A 22 8.64 -25.84 -2.48
C ASP A 22 8.07 -24.46 -2.06
N ASP A 23 7.69 -24.30 -0.80
CA ASP A 23 7.21 -23.01 -0.29
C ASP A 23 8.33 -21.98 -0.18
N ARG A 24 9.57 -22.38 0.07
CA ARG A 24 10.73 -21.48 0.03
C ARG A 24 11.00 -20.95 -1.38
N GLU A 25 10.95 -21.82 -2.38
CA GLU A 25 11.09 -21.40 -3.79
C GLU A 25 9.98 -20.43 -4.20
N LYS A 26 8.73 -20.71 -3.83
CA LYS A 26 7.60 -19.78 -4.06
C LYS A 26 7.81 -18.44 -3.35
N PHE A 27 8.29 -18.45 -2.13
CA PHE A 27 8.55 -17.23 -1.36
C PHE A 27 9.65 -16.38 -2.00
N GLU A 28 10.74 -17.00 -2.50
CA GLU A 28 11.79 -16.29 -3.22
C GLU A 28 11.23 -15.55 -4.45
N ILE A 29 10.36 -16.20 -5.21
CA ILE A 29 9.69 -15.57 -6.35
C ILE A 29 8.87 -14.37 -5.90
N ILE A 30 8.06 -14.53 -4.85
CA ILE A 30 7.24 -13.44 -4.30
C ILE A 30 8.12 -12.29 -3.82
N TYR A 31 9.19 -12.57 -3.10
CA TYR A 31 10.10 -11.55 -2.61
C TYR A 31 10.71 -10.73 -3.75
N HIS A 32 11.26 -11.39 -4.77
CA HIS A 32 11.90 -10.71 -5.90
C HIS A 32 10.94 -9.94 -6.78
N GLU A 33 9.77 -10.49 -7.06
CA GLU A 33 8.80 -9.87 -7.98
C GLU A 33 8.02 -8.72 -7.34
N TYR A 34 7.68 -8.83 -6.05
CA TYR A 34 6.73 -7.88 -5.45
C TYR A 34 7.33 -6.87 -4.48
N ARG A 35 8.55 -7.12 -3.93
CA ARG A 35 9.14 -6.26 -2.90
C ARG A 35 9.14 -4.78 -3.28
N LYS A 36 9.64 -4.42 -4.45
CA LYS A 36 9.72 -3.03 -4.90
C LYS A 36 8.35 -2.37 -4.96
N ARG A 37 7.36 -3.11 -5.48
CA ARG A 37 5.99 -2.64 -5.60
C ARG A 37 5.31 -2.49 -4.24
N MET A 38 5.54 -3.44 -3.34
CA MET A 38 5.04 -3.38 -1.95
C MET A 38 5.60 -2.17 -1.21
N VAL A 39 6.92 -1.90 -1.34
CA VAL A 39 7.57 -0.71 -0.75
C VAL A 39 6.99 0.57 -1.33
N SER A 40 6.79 0.64 -2.65
CA SER A 40 6.19 1.81 -3.29
C SER A 40 4.77 2.09 -2.77
N VAL A 41 3.94 1.04 -2.60
CA VAL A 41 2.60 1.17 -2.05
C VAL A 41 2.62 1.58 -0.58
N ALA A 42 3.49 0.98 0.23
CA ALA A 42 3.64 1.35 1.63
C ALA A 42 4.14 2.79 1.78
N TYR A 43 5.09 3.18 0.95
CA TYR A 43 5.63 4.54 0.93
C TYR A 43 4.59 5.60 0.54
N SER A 44 3.69 5.30 -0.40
CA SER A 44 2.62 6.23 -0.77
C SER A 44 1.63 6.54 0.36
N ILE A 45 1.61 5.69 1.40
CA ILE A 45 0.75 5.85 2.58
C ILE A 45 1.53 6.48 3.74
N LEU A 46 2.74 5.96 3.99
CA LEU A 46 3.54 6.31 5.18
C LEU A 46 4.45 7.52 4.94
N HIS A 47 4.78 7.77 3.67
CA HIS A 47 5.66 8.84 3.24
C HIS A 47 7.02 8.87 3.98
N ASN A 48 7.43 7.76 4.53
CA ASN A 48 8.71 7.54 5.20
C ASN A 48 9.30 6.22 4.73
N ASN A 49 10.56 6.23 4.31
CA ASN A 49 11.21 5.04 3.76
C ASN A 49 11.41 3.95 4.82
N GLU A 50 11.76 4.31 6.06
CA GLU A 50 11.97 3.35 7.14
C GLU A 50 10.66 2.68 7.51
N ASP A 51 9.60 3.46 7.73
CA ASP A 51 8.26 2.95 8.02
C ASP A 51 7.71 2.08 6.88
N ALA A 52 7.96 2.47 5.61
CA ALA A 52 7.54 1.68 4.46
C ALA A 52 8.25 0.33 4.39
N GLU A 53 9.56 0.31 4.61
CA GLU A 53 10.35 -0.92 4.69
C GLU A 53 9.92 -1.80 5.87
N ASP A 54 9.59 -1.22 7.02
CA ASP A 54 9.09 -1.94 8.20
C ASP A 54 7.71 -2.55 7.96
N ALA A 55 6.79 -1.81 7.33
CA ALA A 55 5.47 -2.34 6.95
C ALA A 55 5.58 -3.50 5.96
N VAL A 56 6.50 -3.41 5.00
CA VAL A 56 6.76 -4.47 4.03
C VAL A 56 7.45 -5.66 4.69
N HIS A 57 8.39 -5.42 5.61
CA HIS A 57 9.03 -6.47 6.39
C HIS A 57 8.02 -7.30 7.20
N GLU A 58 7.13 -6.65 7.92
CA GLU A 58 6.05 -7.30 8.66
C GLU A 58 5.11 -8.09 7.71
N THR A 59 4.87 -7.54 6.52
CA THR A 59 4.07 -8.23 5.50
C THR A 59 4.75 -9.51 5.04
N PHE A 60 6.06 -9.50 4.77
CA PHE A 60 6.79 -10.71 4.39
C PHE A 60 6.83 -11.76 5.49
N ILE A 61 6.92 -11.37 6.76
CA ILE A 61 6.80 -12.31 7.88
C ILE A 61 5.44 -13.02 7.85
N ARG A 62 4.35 -12.29 7.62
CA ARG A 62 3.00 -12.85 7.53
C ARG A 62 2.84 -13.76 6.33
N ILE A 63 3.39 -13.38 5.17
CA ILE A 63 3.40 -14.21 3.96
C ILE A 63 4.16 -15.50 4.23
N ALA A 64 5.37 -15.44 4.78
CA ALA A 64 6.20 -16.59 5.09
C ALA A 64 5.48 -17.60 6.01
N LYS A 65 4.77 -17.11 7.03
CA LYS A 65 3.98 -17.94 7.95
C LYS A 65 2.74 -18.58 7.30
N ASN A 66 2.28 -18.06 6.17
CA ASN A 66 1.05 -18.50 5.49
C ASN A 66 1.31 -19.01 4.07
N MET A 67 2.52 -19.47 3.75
CA MET A 67 2.88 -19.92 2.41
C MET A 67 1.99 -21.05 1.88
N LYS A 68 1.47 -21.90 2.75
CA LYS A 68 0.54 -23.00 2.38
C LYS A 68 -0.75 -22.52 1.71
N ALA A 69 -1.12 -21.25 1.86
CA ALA A 69 -2.28 -20.67 1.22
C ALA A 69 -1.98 -20.11 -0.20
N ILE A 70 -0.72 -20.18 -0.63
CA ILE A 70 -0.26 -19.66 -1.92
C ILE A 70 0.09 -20.82 -2.83
N ASP A 71 -0.77 -21.06 -3.82
CA ASP A 71 -0.56 -22.14 -4.80
C ASP A 71 0.44 -21.72 -5.88
N ASP A 72 0.19 -20.55 -6.52
CA ASP A 72 1.02 -20.02 -7.60
C ASP A 72 1.52 -18.60 -7.22
N PRO A 73 2.86 -18.44 -7.05
CA PRO A 73 3.44 -17.16 -6.65
C PRO A 73 3.30 -16.06 -7.69
N ARG A 74 3.06 -16.40 -8.97
CA ARG A 74 2.89 -15.44 -10.08
C ARG A 74 1.45 -15.19 -10.45
N SER A 75 0.51 -15.84 -9.78
CA SER A 75 -0.91 -15.64 -10.06
C SER A 75 -1.35 -14.21 -9.73
N LYS A 76 -2.39 -13.75 -10.44
CA LYS A 76 -3.02 -12.46 -10.13
C LYS A 76 -3.57 -12.41 -8.72
N LYS A 77 -4.08 -13.54 -8.21
CA LYS A 77 -4.56 -13.69 -6.84
C LYS A 77 -3.43 -13.44 -5.83
N THR A 78 -2.26 -14.02 -6.05
CA THR A 78 -1.08 -13.79 -5.18
C THR A 78 -0.60 -12.34 -5.27
N SER A 79 -0.49 -11.78 -6.48
CA SER A 79 -0.13 -10.37 -6.66
C SER A 79 -1.06 -9.45 -5.89
N ALA A 80 -2.37 -9.65 -6.02
CA ALA A 80 -3.37 -8.88 -5.32
C ALA A 80 -3.26 -9.04 -3.79
N TYR A 81 -3.08 -10.27 -3.32
CA TYR A 81 -2.93 -10.58 -1.90
C TYR A 81 -1.73 -9.85 -1.28
N VAL A 82 -0.54 -9.96 -1.88
CA VAL A 82 0.68 -9.36 -1.30
C VAL A 82 0.64 -7.83 -1.29
N ILE A 83 0.09 -7.22 -2.34
CA ILE A 83 -0.05 -5.76 -2.43
C ILE A 83 -1.09 -5.26 -1.41
N THR A 84 -2.23 -5.94 -1.28
CA THR A 84 -3.24 -5.59 -0.28
C THR A 84 -2.73 -5.76 1.14
N ALA A 85 -1.96 -6.83 1.40
CA ALA A 85 -1.34 -7.05 2.70
C ALA A 85 -0.35 -5.93 3.07
N ALA A 86 0.49 -5.49 2.12
CA ALA A 86 1.41 -4.38 2.32
C ALA A 86 0.67 -3.06 2.57
N LYS A 87 -0.38 -2.76 1.80
CA LYS A 87 -1.25 -1.61 2.00
C LYS A 87 -1.85 -1.61 3.42
N ASN A 88 -2.45 -2.72 3.82
CA ASN A 88 -3.12 -2.81 5.12
C ASN A 88 -2.14 -2.65 6.29
N ASN A 89 -0.93 -3.22 6.18
CA ASN A 89 0.10 -3.01 7.19
C ASN A 89 0.58 -1.56 7.24
N ALA A 90 0.73 -0.91 6.10
CA ALA A 90 1.08 0.51 6.03
C ALA A 90 0.00 1.38 6.68
N ILE A 91 -1.28 1.15 6.41
CA ILE A 91 -2.40 1.86 7.05
C ILE A 91 -2.40 1.62 8.57
N ASN A 92 -2.19 0.38 9.01
CA ASN A 92 -2.12 0.06 10.44
C ASN A 92 -0.98 0.79 11.13
N LEU A 93 0.20 0.85 10.50
CA LEU A 93 1.36 1.57 11.04
C LEU A 93 1.11 3.08 11.07
N PHE A 94 0.53 3.64 10.00
CA PHE A 94 0.12 5.04 9.95
C PHE A 94 -0.82 5.40 11.09
N ASN A 95 -1.88 4.63 11.28
CA ASN A 95 -2.85 4.85 12.37
C ASN A 95 -2.22 4.70 13.76
N LYS A 96 -1.29 3.77 13.92
CA LYS A 96 -0.53 3.59 15.16
C LYS A 96 0.35 4.80 15.45
N ASN A 97 1.08 5.29 14.45
CA ASN A 97 1.94 6.46 14.58
C ASN A 97 1.11 7.73 14.87
N LYS A 98 -0.04 7.89 14.18
CA LYS A 98 -0.98 8.98 14.44
C LYS A 98 -1.48 8.98 15.89
N ARG A 99 -1.94 7.84 16.41
CA ARG A 99 -2.37 7.70 17.82
C ARG A 99 -1.25 7.97 18.82
N ALA A 100 -0.02 7.53 18.53
CA ALA A 100 1.14 7.82 19.38
C ALA A 100 1.43 9.33 19.41
N CYS A 101 1.32 10.04 18.30
CA CYS A 101 1.42 11.50 18.26
C CYS A 101 0.27 12.18 19.01
N GLU A 102 -0.97 11.72 18.87
CA GLU A 102 -2.13 12.25 19.60
C GLU A 102 -1.99 12.11 21.11
N HIS A 103 -1.39 11.02 21.60
CA HIS A 103 -1.12 10.82 23.04
C HIS A 103 0.00 11.70 23.59
N ILE A 104 0.95 12.13 22.77
CA ILE A 104 2.04 13.02 23.17
C ILE A 104 1.58 14.49 23.14
N PHE A 105 0.59 14.81 22.32
CA PHE A 105 0.05 16.16 22.13
C PHE A 105 -1.40 16.28 22.58
N THR A 106 -1.66 16.17 23.89
CA THR A 106 -2.86 16.75 24.49
C THR A 106 -2.68 18.25 24.70
N GLY A 107 -2.37 18.98 23.64
CA GLY A 107 -2.19 20.42 23.61
C GLY A 107 -2.12 20.89 22.17
N ASP A 108 -3.28 21.24 21.64
CA ASP A 108 -3.51 22.21 20.57
C ASP A 108 -2.50 22.26 19.40
N ILE A 109 -2.40 21.16 18.61
CA ILE A 109 -1.79 21.20 17.28
C ILE A 109 -2.60 20.27 16.34
N GLY A 110 -3.81 20.70 15.98
CA GLY A 110 -4.70 19.94 15.11
C GLY A 110 -4.36 19.99 13.60
N ASN A 111 -3.43 20.84 13.14
CA ASN A 111 -3.25 21.10 11.69
C ASN A 111 -1.81 21.21 11.20
N LEU A 112 -0.78 20.98 12.02
CA LEU A 112 0.61 21.24 11.61
C LEU A 112 1.39 20.00 11.15
N THR A 113 0.89 18.80 11.41
CA THR A 113 1.58 17.56 11.08
C THR A 113 1.42 17.16 9.61
N ASP A 114 0.29 17.47 9.00
CA ASP A 114 0.02 17.07 7.62
C ASP A 114 0.80 17.94 6.61
N GLU A 115 0.90 19.25 6.80
CA GLU A 115 1.62 20.14 5.90
C GLU A 115 3.14 19.92 5.90
N ARG A 116 3.79 19.78 7.07
CA ARG A 116 5.23 19.50 7.14
C ARG A 116 5.62 18.13 6.65
N PHE A 117 4.70 17.18 6.75
CA PHE A 117 4.90 15.83 6.28
C PHE A 117 4.90 15.78 4.76
N PHE A 118 4.02 16.53 4.11
CA PHE A 118 3.92 16.63 2.65
C PHE A 118 5.03 17.52 2.03
N GLU A 119 5.52 18.53 2.73
CA GLU A 119 6.62 19.41 2.24
C GLU A 119 7.96 18.68 2.09
N LYS A 120 8.24 17.67 2.90
CA LYS A 120 9.49 16.89 2.83
C LYS A 120 9.56 15.90 1.68
N MET A 121 8.48 15.71 0.97
CA MET A 121 8.38 14.68 -0.04
C MET A 121 8.39 15.32 -1.42
N SER A 122 9.35 14.92 -2.24
CA SER A 122 9.49 15.34 -3.65
C SER A 122 8.38 14.80 -4.58
N LEU A 123 7.16 14.69 -4.08
CA LEU A 123 5.99 14.52 -4.93
C LEU A 123 5.58 15.90 -5.46
N THR A 124 5.26 15.98 -6.74
CA THR A 124 4.66 17.20 -7.30
C THR A 124 3.39 17.53 -6.53
N GLU A 125 3.10 18.81 -6.29
CA GLU A 125 1.91 19.24 -5.57
C GLU A 125 0.63 18.57 -6.11
N SER A 126 0.52 18.48 -7.43
CA SER A 126 -0.59 17.81 -8.10
C SER A 126 -0.80 16.35 -7.71
N TYR A 127 0.25 15.59 -7.45
CA TYR A 127 0.12 14.20 -7.05
C TYR A 127 -0.38 14.06 -5.61
N LYS A 128 0.06 14.94 -4.71
CA LYS A 128 -0.42 15.00 -3.33
C LYS A 128 -1.92 15.33 -3.26
N GLU A 129 -2.36 16.31 -4.03
CA GLU A 129 -3.77 16.70 -4.12
C GLU A 129 -4.64 15.53 -4.60
N ILE A 130 -4.20 14.79 -5.62
CA ILE A 130 -4.91 13.61 -6.12
C ILE A 130 -5.00 12.51 -5.05
N VAL A 131 -3.91 12.21 -4.33
CA VAL A 131 -3.91 11.19 -3.29
C VAL A 131 -4.86 11.58 -2.15
N ASN A 132 -4.81 12.82 -1.68
CA ASN A 132 -5.71 13.32 -0.64
C ASN A 132 -7.17 13.29 -1.09
N ALA A 133 -7.45 13.72 -2.30
CA ALA A 133 -8.79 13.69 -2.84
C ALA A 133 -9.33 12.26 -3.03
N VAL A 134 -8.47 11.28 -3.37
CA VAL A 134 -8.84 9.85 -3.40
C VAL A 134 -9.20 9.34 -2.00
N GLU A 135 -8.51 9.78 -0.96
CA GLU A 135 -8.82 9.39 0.43
C GLU A 135 -10.17 9.93 0.91
N LEU A 136 -10.60 11.08 0.41
CA LEU A 136 -11.90 11.67 0.70
C LEU A 136 -13.06 10.96 0.00
N LEU A 137 -12.80 10.13 -1.00
CA LEU A 137 -13.82 9.31 -1.64
C LEU A 137 -14.39 8.27 -0.66
N ASN A 138 -15.68 7.94 -0.83
CA ASN A 138 -16.25 6.82 -0.08
C ASN A 138 -15.57 5.49 -0.47
N GLU A 139 -15.65 4.49 0.39
CA GLU A 139 -14.96 3.20 0.22
C GLU A 139 -15.22 2.54 -1.14
N THR A 140 -16.45 2.66 -1.66
CA THR A 140 -16.83 2.06 -2.95
C THR A 140 -15.97 2.52 -4.12
N TYR A 141 -15.55 3.78 -4.13
CA TYR A 141 -14.74 4.37 -5.19
C TYR A 141 -13.27 4.46 -4.81
N ARG A 142 -12.98 4.73 -3.53
CA ARG A 142 -11.62 4.93 -3.01
C ARG A 142 -10.74 3.73 -3.32
N ASP A 143 -11.15 2.52 -3.00
CA ASP A 143 -10.35 1.32 -3.20
C ASP A 143 -10.02 1.07 -4.67
N VAL A 144 -11.02 1.20 -5.54
CA VAL A 144 -10.84 1.04 -6.99
C VAL A 144 -9.91 2.10 -7.56
N MET A 145 -10.08 3.37 -7.15
CA MET A 145 -9.24 4.49 -7.55
C MET A 145 -7.80 4.31 -7.05
N TYR A 146 -7.65 3.91 -5.80
CA TYR A 146 -6.34 3.63 -5.19
C TYR A 146 -5.60 2.52 -5.93
N TYR A 147 -6.24 1.37 -6.14
CA TYR A 147 -5.62 0.26 -6.87
C TYR A 147 -5.23 0.62 -8.29
N HIS A 148 -6.06 1.41 -8.96
CA HIS A 148 -5.78 1.81 -10.34
C HIS A 148 -4.68 2.86 -10.45
N PHE A 149 -4.77 3.97 -9.67
CA PHE A 149 -3.87 5.12 -9.83
C PHE A 149 -2.59 5.04 -8.98
N VAL A 150 -2.67 4.45 -7.78
CA VAL A 150 -1.53 4.38 -6.86
C VAL A 150 -0.77 3.06 -7.04
N CYS A 151 -1.50 1.95 -7.19
CA CYS A 151 -0.89 0.62 -7.35
C CYS A 151 -0.66 0.24 -8.82
N ASP A 152 -1.04 1.09 -9.79
CA ASP A 152 -0.95 0.84 -11.24
C ASP A 152 -1.54 -0.53 -11.66
N MET A 153 -2.65 -0.92 -11.03
CA MET A 153 -3.32 -2.19 -11.33
C MET A 153 -4.25 -2.04 -12.53
N LYS A 154 -4.30 -3.07 -13.37
CA LYS A 154 -5.26 -3.13 -14.47
C LYS A 154 -6.67 -3.43 -13.94
N ILE A 155 -7.69 -2.95 -14.65
CA ILE A 155 -9.11 -3.16 -14.29
C ILE A 155 -9.44 -4.64 -14.02
N LYS A 156 -8.89 -5.54 -14.82
CA LYS A 156 -9.09 -6.98 -14.66
C LYS A 156 -8.52 -7.49 -13.33
N ASP A 157 -7.33 -7.03 -12.95
CA ASP A 157 -6.66 -7.46 -11.73
C ASP A 157 -7.36 -6.90 -10.48
N ILE A 158 -7.92 -5.68 -10.59
CA ILE A 158 -8.76 -5.08 -9.55
C ILE A 158 -10.07 -5.85 -9.40
N ALA A 159 -10.69 -6.24 -10.52
CA ALA A 159 -11.92 -7.02 -10.53
C ALA A 159 -11.72 -8.39 -9.84
N ASP A 160 -10.64 -9.08 -10.18
CA ASP A 160 -10.27 -10.36 -9.56
C ASP A 160 -9.98 -10.17 -8.05
N LEU A 161 -9.33 -9.07 -7.65
CA LEU A 161 -9.04 -8.73 -6.26
C LEU A 161 -10.31 -8.51 -5.43
N LEU A 162 -11.26 -7.75 -5.99
CA LEU A 162 -12.48 -7.36 -5.29
C LEU A 162 -13.62 -8.40 -5.43
N GLY A 163 -13.41 -9.46 -6.22
CA GLY A 163 -14.45 -10.45 -6.53
C GLY A 163 -15.59 -9.86 -7.38
N GLU A 164 -15.28 -8.84 -8.19
CA GLU A 164 -16.25 -8.12 -9.00
C GLU A 164 -16.06 -8.38 -10.51
N LYS A 165 -17.05 -7.98 -11.30
CA LYS A 165 -16.90 -8.01 -12.76
C LYS A 165 -16.04 -6.83 -13.24
N PRO A 166 -15.19 -7.00 -14.27
CA PRO A 166 -14.41 -5.89 -14.84
C PRO A 166 -15.25 -4.68 -15.26
N SER A 167 -16.47 -4.91 -15.74
CA SER A 167 -17.42 -3.84 -16.09
C SER A 167 -17.90 -3.04 -14.88
N ALA A 168 -18.07 -3.67 -13.73
CA ALA A 168 -18.43 -3.00 -12.47
C ALA A 168 -17.27 -2.12 -11.98
N VAL A 169 -16.03 -2.65 -11.99
CA VAL A 169 -14.83 -1.89 -11.65
C VAL A 169 -14.67 -0.68 -12.59
N GLN A 170 -14.88 -0.87 -13.90
CA GLN A 170 -14.81 0.22 -14.88
C GLN A 170 -15.85 1.31 -14.59
N GLN A 171 -17.09 0.95 -14.25
CA GLN A 171 -18.11 1.94 -13.86
C GLN A 171 -17.75 2.68 -12.57
N LYS A 172 -17.18 1.95 -11.58
CA LYS A 172 -16.70 2.57 -10.35
C LYS A 172 -15.56 3.55 -10.62
N LEU A 173 -14.64 3.23 -11.52
CA LEU A 173 -13.57 4.14 -11.94
C LEU A 173 -14.13 5.41 -12.62
N ILE A 174 -15.10 5.27 -13.52
CA ILE A 174 -15.72 6.41 -14.20
C ILE A 174 -16.41 7.33 -13.18
N ARG A 175 -17.21 6.76 -12.28
CA ARG A 175 -17.90 7.54 -11.24
C ARG A 175 -16.94 8.11 -10.20
N GLY A 176 -15.91 7.36 -9.82
CA GLY A 176 -14.85 7.79 -8.92
C GLY A 176 -14.07 8.97 -9.47
N LYS A 177 -13.70 8.96 -10.76
CA LYS A 177 -13.06 10.09 -11.44
C LYS A 177 -13.93 11.34 -11.40
N LYS A 178 -15.22 11.22 -11.65
CA LYS A 178 -16.14 12.36 -11.61
C LYS A 178 -16.18 12.98 -10.21
N LYS A 179 -16.33 12.14 -9.18
CA LYS A 179 -16.31 12.61 -7.78
C LYS A 179 -14.97 13.19 -7.34
N LEU A 180 -13.88 12.63 -7.83
CA LEU A 180 -12.54 13.16 -7.58
C LEU A 180 -12.37 14.56 -8.14
N LEU A 181 -12.84 14.78 -9.37
CA LEU A 181 -12.82 16.11 -9.99
C LEU A 181 -13.70 17.11 -9.22
N GLU A 182 -14.87 16.69 -8.74
CA GLU A 182 -15.74 17.52 -7.89
C GLU A 182 -15.00 17.96 -6.61
N ILE A 183 -14.28 17.06 -5.94
CA ILE A 183 -13.49 17.38 -4.74
C ILE A 183 -12.35 18.36 -5.08
N LEU A 184 -11.59 18.09 -6.13
CA LEU A 184 -10.46 18.94 -6.56
C LEU A 184 -10.92 20.33 -7.00
N ASP A 185 -12.11 20.45 -7.62
CA ASP A 185 -12.68 21.73 -8.02
C ASP A 185 -13.19 22.55 -6.83
N ASP A 186 -13.64 21.91 -5.76
CA ASP A 186 -14.06 22.59 -4.53
C ASP A 186 -12.86 23.12 -3.74
N ASP A 187 -11.75 22.37 -3.68
CA ASP A 187 -10.50 22.82 -3.03
C ASP A 187 -9.83 24.02 -3.76
N LEU A 188 -10.11 24.24 -5.06
CA LEU A 188 -9.61 25.38 -5.81
C LEU A 188 -10.45 26.67 -5.63
N ARG A 189 -11.58 26.59 -4.90
CA ARG A 189 -12.48 27.72 -4.68
C ARG A 189 -12.34 28.39 -3.31
N ASP A 190 -11.58 27.77 -2.41
CA ASP A 190 -11.24 28.28 -1.07
C ASP A 190 -9.81 28.84 -1.05
#